data_71f6932ee608a2d87188867ae0d20a5a
#
_entry.id   71f6932ee608a2d87188867ae0d20a5a
#
_cell.length_a   1.000
_cell.length_b   1.000
_cell.length_c   1.000
_cell.angle_alpha   90.00
_cell.angle_beta   90.00
_cell.angle_gamma   90.00
#
_symmetry.space_group_name_H-M   'P 1'
#
loop_
_entity.id
_entity.type
_entity.pdbx_description
1 polymer ?
#
loop_
_entity_poly.entity_id
_entity_poly.type
_entity_poly.pdbx_seq_one_letter_code
_entity_poly.pdbx_strand_id
1 'polypeptide(L)'
;MDRLLRYCLARAKPIATLCHGSAALLATCGRAERSPFLGQRVTCFSAAEESATALAGRWPYTLEDRLRQEGFLVSVGVPWQSHVVTDHLILSGQNPASGAALTHAFMQRLTSTPTL
;
A
#
# COMPACT_ATOMS: atom_id res chain seq x y z
N MET A 1 12.94 -7.46 0.94
CA MET A 1 11.63 -7.01 0.46
C MET A 1 11.70 -6.37 -0.93
N ASP A 2 12.64 -5.48 -1.18
CA ASP A 2 12.79 -4.85 -2.51
C ASP A 2 12.83 -5.86 -3.65
N ARG A 3 13.65 -6.89 -3.54
CA ARG A 3 13.77 -7.92 -4.58
C ARG A 3 12.45 -8.66 -4.81
N LEU A 4 11.72 -8.95 -3.73
CA LEU A 4 10.44 -9.66 -3.83
C LEU A 4 9.41 -8.80 -4.58
N LEU A 5 9.32 -7.53 -4.25
CA LEU A 5 8.37 -6.64 -4.90
C LEU A 5 8.68 -6.46 -6.39
N ARG A 6 9.95 -6.30 -6.73
CA ARG A 6 10.36 -6.20 -8.13
C ARG A 6 10.11 -7.50 -8.88
N TYR A 7 10.29 -8.64 -8.22
CA TYR A 7 9.98 -9.93 -8.80
C TYR A 7 8.48 -10.04 -9.11
N CYS A 8 7.62 -9.64 -8.19
CA CYS A 8 6.18 -9.64 -8.41
C CYS A 8 5.79 -8.78 -9.61
N LEU A 9 6.38 -7.59 -9.70
CA LEU A 9 6.11 -6.70 -10.82
C LEU A 9 6.55 -7.33 -12.15
N ALA A 10 7.75 -7.90 -12.19
CA ALA A 10 8.29 -8.51 -13.40
C ALA A 10 7.46 -9.71 -13.87
N ARG A 11 6.78 -10.39 -12.97
CA ARG A 11 5.94 -11.54 -13.25
C ARG A 11 4.44 -11.21 -13.28
N ALA A 12 4.09 -9.94 -13.23
CA ALA A 12 2.71 -9.46 -13.21
C ALA A 12 1.88 -10.12 -12.09
N LYS A 13 2.51 -10.33 -10.94
CA LYS A 13 1.83 -10.88 -9.76
C LYS A 13 1.25 -9.75 -8.92
N PRO A 14 -0.03 -9.83 -8.53
CA PRO A 14 -0.63 -8.80 -7.70
C PRO A 14 -0.01 -8.77 -6.31
N ILE A 15 0.02 -7.58 -5.73
CA ILE A 15 0.56 -7.31 -4.41
C ILE A 15 -0.56 -6.68 -3.59
N ALA A 16 -0.87 -7.28 -2.44
CA ALA A 16 -1.84 -6.71 -1.50
C ALA A 16 -1.12 -6.22 -0.24
N THR A 17 -1.43 -5.00 0.17
CA THR A 17 -0.91 -4.42 1.41
C THR A 17 -2.05 -3.95 2.29
N LEU A 18 -1.92 -4.07 3.60
CA LEU A 18 -2.95 -3.67 4.55
C LEU A 18 -2.34 -2.86 5.67
N CYS A 19 -2.96 -1.72 5.98
CA CYS A 19 -2.63 -0.93 7.15
C CYS A 19 -1.15 -0.47 7.09
N HIS A 20 -0.34 -0.78 8.10
CA HIS A 20 1.09 -0.49 8.11
C HIS A 20 1.89 -1.36 7.13
N GLY A 21 1.29 -2.42 6.60
CA GLY A 21 1.94 -3.29 5.63
C GLY A 21 2.36 -2.57 4.35
N SER A 22 1.74 -1.44 4.04
CA SER A 22 2.12 -0.61 2.89
C SER A 22 3.53 -0.03 3.03
N ALA A 23 4.10 -0.05 4.24
CA ALA A 23 5.49 0.35 4.44
C ALA A 23 6.47 -0.53 3.65
N ALA A 24 6.05 -1.75 3.28
CA ALA A 24 6.88 -2.62 2.46
C ALA A 24 7.26 -1.96 1.12
N LEU A 25 6.40 -1.11 0.59
CA LEU A 25 6.66 -0.41 -0.67
C LEU A 25 7.86 0.54 -0.56
N LEU A 26 8.14 1.04 0.64
CA LEU A 26 9.28 1.91 0.88
C LEU A 26 10.62 1.20 0.68
N ALA A 27 10.63 -0.14 0.74
CA ALA A 27 11.83 -0.92 0.53
C ALA A 27 12.40 -0.77 -0.90
N THR A 28 11.56 -0.33 -1.85
CA THR A 28 11.99 -0.08 -3.24
C THR A 28 12.49 1.35 -3.45
N CYS A 29 12.41 2.19 -2.43
CA CYS A 29 12.82 3.59 -2.48
C CYS A 29 14.22 3.76 -1.91
N GLY A 30 14.90 4.87 -2.24
CA GLY A 30 16.24 5.16 -1.72
C GLY A 30 17.34 4.27 -2.26
N ARG A 31 17.07 3.55 -3.34
CA ARG A 31 18.05 2.70 -4.04
C ARG A 31 18.64 3.44 -5.22
N ALA A 32 19.74 2.90 -5.77
CA ALA A 32 20.32 3.42 -7.00
C ALA A 32 19.31 3.40 -8.15
N GLU A 33 18.49 2.34 -8.22
CA GLU A 33 17.38 2.29 -9.14
C GLU A 33 16.15 2.93 -8.50
N ARG A 34 15.46 3.74 -9.30
CA ARG A 34 14.22 4.35 -8.88
C ARG A 34 13.14 3.29 -8.64
N SER A 35 12.31 3.50 -7.64
CA SER A 35 11.20 2.59 -7.39
C SER A 35 10.28 2.49 -8.61
N PRO A 36 9.93 1.27 -9.05
CA PRO A 36 9.02 1.09 -10.18
C PRO A 36 7.56 1.40 -9.84
N PHE A 37 7.27 1.64 -8.56
CA PHE A 37 5.90 1.89 -8.09
C PHE A 37 5.58 3.36 -7.89
N LEU A 38 6.53 4.26 -8.13
CA LEU A 38 6.30 5.71 -7.94
C LEU A 38 5.20 6.19 -8.87
N GLY A 39 4.35 7.08 -8.35
CA GLY A 39 3.21 7.60 -9.08
C GLY A 39 1.97 6.71 -9.02
N GLN A 40 2.06 5.52 -8.44
CA GLN A 40 0.88 4.68 -8.25
C GLN A 40 0.05 5.15 -7.08
N ARG A 41 -1.26 4.94 -7.20
CA ARG A 41 -2.22 5.24 -6.15
C ARG A 41 -2.23 4.12 -5.15
N VAL A 42 -2.10 4.47 -3.88
CA VAL A 42 -2.11 3.52 -2.77
C VAL A 42 -2.86 4.11 -1.59
N THR A 43 -3.23 3.27 -0.65
CA THR A 43 -3.65 3.71 0.68
C THR A 43 -2.81 3.01 1.73
N CYS A 44 -2.88 3.52 2.94
CA CYS A 44 -2.15 2.98 4.08
C CYS A 44 -2.83 3.43 5.36
N PHE A 45 -2.35 2.95 6.50
CA PHE A 45 -2.79 3.48 7.79
C PHE A 45 -2.55 4.99 7.81
N SER A 46 -3.63 5.75 8.01
CA SER A 46 -3.59 7.19 7.82
C SER A 46 -2.95 7.92 9.01
N ALA A 47 -2.49 9.14 8.75
CA ALA A 47 -1.96 10.00 9.82
C ALA A 47 -3.00 10.25 10.90
N ALA A 48 -4.27 10.43 10.51
CA ALA A 48 -5.36 10.63 11.46
C ALA A 48 -5.56 9.41 12.37
N GLU A 49 -5.49 8.22 11.79
CA GLU A 49 -5.59 6.98 12.56
C GLU A 49 -4.37 6.79 13.46
N GLU A 50 -3.18 7.08 12.95
CA GLU A 50 -1.94 6.99 13.70
C GLU A 50 -1.98 7.86 14.95
N SER A 51 -2.52 9.08 14.85
CA SER A 51 -2.60 10.01 15.97
C SER A 51 -3.50 9.51 17.09
N ALA A 52 -4.39 8.57 16.81
CA ALA A 52 -5.32 8.00 17.79
C ALA A 52 -4.78 6.72 18.44
N THR A 53 -3.58 6.29 18.10
CA THR A 53 -2.99 5.06 18.62
C THR A 53 -1.93 5.37 19.69
N ALA A 54 -1.49 4.33 20.41
CA ALA A 54 -0.38 4.42 21.35
C ALA A 54 0.95 4.74 20.67
N LEU A 55 1.02 4.66 19.34
CA LEU A 55 2.22 4.95 18.55
C LEU A 55 2.32 6.43 18.21
N ALA A 56 1.30 7.24 18.53
CA ALA A 56 1.28 8.66 18.22
C ALA A 56 2.56 9.35 18.74
N GLY A 57 3.24 10.05 17.84
CA GLY A 57 4.45 10.80 18.19
C GLY A 57 5.70 9.97 18.43
N ARG A 58 5.64 8.64 18.31
CA ARG A 58 6.82 7.78 18.51
C ARG A 58 7.76 7.76 17.32
N TRP A 59 7.25 8.12 16.16
CA TRP A 59 8.02 8.16 14.91
C TRP A 59 8.14 9.60 14.44
N PRO A 60 9.24 9.98 13.78
CA PRO A 60 9.42 11.34 13.28
C PRO A 60 8.47 11.67 12.11
N TYR A 61 7.79 10.68 11.57
CA TYR A 61 6.85 10.84 10.46
C TYR A 61 5.77 9.77 10.54
N THR A 62 4.65 10.00 9.86
CA THR A 62 3.63 8.98 9.67
C THR A 62 3.91 8.22 8.37
N LEU A 63 3.36 7.01 8.26
CA LEU A 63 3.48 6.23 7.02
C LEU A 63 2.87 6.97 5.85
N GLU A 64 1.71 7.59 6.05
CA GLU A 64 1.06 8.39 5.01
C GLU A 64 1.98 9.47 4.48
N ASP A 65 2.58 10.25 5.36
CA ASP A 65 3.48 11.34 4.97
C ASP A 65 4.70 10.81 4.25
N ARG A 66 5.26 9.70 4.73
CA ARG A 66 6.45 9.13 4.13
C ARG A 66 6.19 8.62 2.71
N LEU A 67 5.07 7.94 2.50
CA LEU A 67 4.71 7.47 1.16
C LEU A 67 4.48 8.65 0.21
N ARG A 68 3.84 9.72 0.67
CA ARG A 68 3.66 10.92 -0.16
C ARG A 68 5.01 11.55 -0.53
N GLN A 69 5.92 11.63 0.43
CA GLN A 69 7.26 12.19 0.19
C GLN A 69 8.03 11.40 -0.86
N GLU A 70 7.88 10.10 -0.87
CA GLU A 70 8.59 9.24 -1.82
C GLU A 70 7.98 9.26 -3.23
N GLY A 71 6.77 9.80 -3.38
CA GLY A 71 6.16 9.99 -4.70
C GLY A 71 4.96 9.09 -5.00
N PHE A 72 4.43 8.39 -3.99
CA PHE A 72 3.17 7.66 -4.13
C PHE A 72 1.99 8.63 -4.04
N LEU A 73 0.92 8.34 -4.78
CA LEU A 73 -0.32 9.10 -4.72
C LEU A 73 -1.20 8.46 -3.65
N VAL A 74 -1.10 8.95 -2.43
CA VAL A 74 -1.80 8.35 -1.30
C VAL A 74 -3.22 8.90 -1.19
N SER A 75 -4.19 7.99 -1.11
CA SER A 75 -5.60 8.30 -0.88
C SER A 75 -6.01 7.72 0.46
N VAL A 76 -6.62 8.52 1.32
CA VAL A 76 -7.14 8.05 2.60
C VAL A 76 -8.61 8.39 2.72
N GLY A 77 -9.37 7.48 3.29
CA GLY A 77 -10.79 7.65 3.59
C GLY A 77 -11.01 7.99 5.06
N VAL A 78 -12.26 7.95 5.46
CA VAL A 78 -12.65 8.22 6.85
C VAL A 78 -11.93 7.25 7.79
N PRO A 79 -11.33 7.75 8.89
CA PRO A 79 -10.64 6.89 9.84
C PRO A 79 -11.49 5.71 10.33
N TRP A 80 -10.86 4.55 10.41
CA TRP A 80 -11.45 3.30 10.91
C TRP A 80 -12.57 2.71 10.04
N GLN A 81 -12.84 3.30 8.88
CA GLN A 81 -13.77 2.73 7.90
C GLN A 81 -13.02 2.05 6.76
N SER A 82 -13.68 1.11 6.12
CA SER A 82 -13.09 0.39 4.99
C SER A 82 -12.74 1.34 3.85
N HIS A 83 -11.51 1.25 3.37
CA HIS A 83 -11.04 2.02 2.22
C HIS A 83 -9.97 1.20 1.50
N VAL A 84 -10.24 0.86 0.25
CA VAL A 84 -9.37 0.04 -0.59
C VAL A 84 -9.06 0.79 -1.86
N VAL A 85 -7.80 0.77 -2.26
CA VAL A 85 -7.33 1.39 -3.50
C VAL A 85 -6.66 0.30 -4.34
N THR A 86 -7.04 0.21 -5.60
CA THR A 86 -6.43 -0.70 -6.57
C THR A 86 -5.85 0.12 -7.70
N ASP A 87 -4.57 -0.08 -7.98
CA ASP A 87 -3.90 0.56 -9.09
C ASP A 87 -2.87 -0.41 -9.67
N HIS A 88 -3.09 -0.83 -10.91
CA HIS A 88 -2.27 -1.84 -11.56
C HIS A 88 -2.18 -3.11 -10.70
N LEU A 89 -0.96 -3.48 -10.29
CA LEU A 89 -0.75 -4.70 -9.52
C LEU A 89 -0.87 -4.51 -8.01
N ILE A 90 -0.98 -3.27 -7.53
CA ILE A 90 -1.04 -3.00 -6.09
C ILE A 90 -2.48 -2.81 -5.66
N LEU A 91 -2.91 -3.64 -4.71
CA LEU A 91 -4.17 -3.51 -4.01
C LEU A 91 -3.85 -3.18 -2.56
N SER A 92 -4.37 -2.07 -2.06
CA SER A 92 -4.03 -1.63 -0.72
C SER A 92 -5.28 -1.31 0.09
N GLY A 93 -5.23 -1.63 1.37
CA GLY A 93 -6.28 -1.35 2.35
C GLY A 93 -5.74 -0.47 3.47
N GLN A 94 -6.55 0.49 3.90
CA GLN A 94 -6.10 1.53 4.83
C GLN A 94 -5.92 1.03 6.26
N ASN A 95 -6.81 0.13 6.72
CA ASN A 95 -6.95 -0.18 8.14
C ASN A 95 -7.54 -1.58 8.31
N PRO A 96 -7.66 -2.08 9.57
CA PRO A 96 -8.25 -3.40 9.79
C PRO A 96 -9.65 -3.58 9.22
N ALA A 97 -10.46 -2.52 9.21
CA ALA A 97 -11.80 -2.57 8.64
C ALA A 97 -11.80 -2.83 7.13
N SER A 98 -10.67 -2.61 6.46
CA SER A 98 -10.52 -2.83 5.02
C SER A 98 -10.19 -4.27 4.66
N GLY A 99 -9.92 -5.13 5.65
CA GLY A 99 -9.41 -6.48 5.40
C GLY A 99 -10.32 -7.33 4.52
N ALA A 100 -11.60 -7.35 4.79
CA ALA A 100 -12.55 -8.15 4.03
C ALA A 100 -12.65 -7.67 2.57
N ALA A 101 -12.80 -6.36 2.37
CA ALA A 101 -12.89 -5.79 1.02
C ALA A 101 -11.59 -5.98 0.23
N LEU A 102 -10.45 -5.81 0.90
CA LEU A 102 -9.15 -6.04 0.27
C LEU A 102 -8.99 -7.50 -0.15
N THR A 103 -9.34 -8.43 0.74
CA THR A 103 -9.25 -9.86 0.44
C THR A 103 -10.12 -10.22 -0.75
N HIS A 104 -11.35 -9.70 -0.78
CA HIS A 104 -12.27 -9.94 -1.89
C HIS A 104 -11.67 -9.43 -3.21
N ALA A 105 -11.16 -8.21 -3.22
CA ALA A 105 -10.54 -7.62 -4.41
C ALA A 105 -9.31 -8.42 -4.85
N PHE A 106 -8.50 -8.86 -3.90
CA PHE A 106 -7.30 -9.63 -4.19
C PHE A 106 -7.64 -10.99 -4.78
N MET A 107 -8.63 -11.67 -4.20
CA MET A 107 -9.08 -12.97 -4.71
C MET A 107 -9.65 -12.86 -6.13
N GLN A 108 -10.41 -11.81 -6.39
CA GLN A 108 -10.90 -11.56 -7.75
C GLN A 108 -9.75 -11.36 -8.73
N ARG A 109 -8.70 -10.65 -8.31
CA ARG A 109 -7.53 -10.40 -9.13
C ARG A 109 -6.79 -11.69 -9.44
N LEU A 110 -6.67 -12.59 -8.44
CA LEU A 110 -5.99 -13.87 -8.62
C LEU A 110 -6.75 -14.82 -9.52
N THR A 111 -8.08 -14.74 -9.52
CA THR A 111 -8.93 -15.62 -10.33
C THR A 111 -9.18 -15.07 -11.72
N SER A 112 -8.94 -13.78 -11.95
CA SER A 112 -9.07 -13.23 -13.29
C SER A 112 -7.93 -13.75 -14.14
N THR A 113 -8.28 -14.37 -15.27
CA THR A 113 -7.28 -14.90 -16.19
C THR A 113 -6.56 -13.75 -16.85
N PRO A 114 -5.22 -13.64 -16.70
CA PRO A 114 -4.51 -12.60 -17.43
C PRO A 114 -4.65 -12.90 -18.92
N THR A 115 -5.13 -11.93 -19.65
CA THR A 115 -5.07 -11.95 -21.10
C THR A 115 -3.62 -11.73 -21.51
N LEU A 116 -3.04 -12.75 -22.00
CA LEU A 116 -1.71 -12.65 -22.58
C LEU A 116 -1.79 -12.07 -23.99
#